data_99a707e354a3915ed9b3a7ca7102aeaa
#
_entry.id   99a707e354a3915ed9b3a7ca7102aeaa
#
_cell.length_a   1.000
_cell.length_b   1.000
_cell.length_c   1.000
_cell.angle_alpha   90.00
_cell.angle_beta   90.00
_cell.angle_gamma   90.00
#
_symmetry.space_group_name_H-M   'P 1'
#
loop_
_entity.id
_entity.type
_entity.pdbx_description
1 polymer ?
#
loop_
_entity_poly.entity_id
_entity_poly.type
_entity_poly.pdbx_seq_one_letter_code
_entity_poly.pdbx_strand_id
1 'polypeptide(L)'
;MLERLKTITPALLTAWNEDGTLDEASYRKLVRRCTDAGMQTLFILGYTGEVRAMKKEERRRVIELTREEAKDALIIAGCLGDSSDIIEEHCEVAYEAGADMVLITPTDFFHLNDEELEGLFVRLNKTVKLPIMIYNCPENQHYVNEKILARLAKLDKIQALKQSTTTVKIQKILLALDKKDNFIMVSGDEFEFFPAMCLGVEGFIMGGPGNITPKWCLEMLEDYRAG
;
A
#
# COMPACT_ATOMS: atom_id res chain seq x y z
N MET A 1 -12.19 -5.65 -7.03
CA MET A 1 -10.84 -5.31 -6.51
C MET A 1 -10.92 -4.72 -5.12
N LEU A 2 -11.67 -3.65 -4.86
CA LEU A 2 -11.70 -2.96 -3.56
C LEU A 2 -12.13 -3.87 -2.39
N GLU A 3 -13.08 -4.77 -2.58
CA GLU A 3 -13.46 -5.73 -1.53
C GLU A 3 -12.28 -6.60 -1.03
N ARG A 4 -11.28 -6.83 -1.89
CA ARG A 4 -10.06 -7.57 -1.52
C ARG A 4 -9.10 -6.76 -0.63
N LEU A 5 -9.31 -5.45 -0.50
CA LEU A 5 -8.58 -4.60 0.45
C LEU A 5 -9.17 -4.64 1.86
N LYS A 6 -10.39 -5.16 2.03
CA LYS A 6 -11.06 -5.31 3.33
C LYS A 6 -10.53 -6.55 4.07
N THR A 7 -9.24 -6.61 4.29
CA THR A 7 -8.54 -7.73 4.94
C THR A 7 -7.23 -7.27 5.55
N ILE A 8 -6.50 -8.21 6.14
CA ILE A 8 -5.10 -8.00 6.51
C ILE A 8 -4.23 -8.22 5.26
N THR A 9 -3.39 -7.25 4.96
CA THR A 9 -2.41 -7.28 3.87
C THR A 9 -1.01 -7.21 4.48
N PRO A 10 -0.12 -8.19 4.27
CA PRO A 10 1.26 -8.07 4.73
C PRO A 10 2.01 -7.04 3.88
N ALA A 11 2.74 -6.13 4.52
CA ALA A 11 3.78 -5.37 3.85
C ALA A 11 5.04 -6.23 3.82
N LEU A 12 5.29 -6.91 2.70
CA LEU A 12 6.34 -7.92 2.60
C LEU A 12 7.74 -7.32 2.75
N LEU A 13 8.56 -8.05 3.51
CA LEU A 13 10.00 -7.86 3.54
C LEU A 13 10.61 -8.29 2.20
N THR A 14 11.84 -7.82 1.94
CA THR A 14 12.65 -8.34 0.84
C THR A 14 13.83 -9.12 1.42
N ALA A 15 14.10 -10.29 0.85
CA ALA A 15 15.21 -11.13 1.28
C ALA A 15 16.46 -10.80 0.45
N TRP A 16 17.58 -10.57 1.14
CA TRP A 16 18.86 -10.23 0.53
C TRP A 16 19.93 -11.27 0.89
N ASN A 17 20.82 -11.55 -0.05
CA ASN A 17 22.06 -12.28 0.19
C ASN A 17 23.07 -11.37 0.92
N GLU A 18 24.09 -11.97 1.50
CA GLU A 18 25.18 -11.24 2.19
C GLU A 18 25.93 -10.26 1.26
N ASP A 19 25.95 -10.53 -0.04
CA ASP A 19 26.57 -9.67 -1.06
C ASP A 19 25.65 -8.52 -1.53
N GLY A 20 24.44 -8.40 -0.96
CA GLY A 20 23.46 -7.37 -1.30
C GLY A 20 22.62 -7.66 -2.55
N THR A 21 22.72 -8.85 -3.13
CA THR A 21 21.85 -9.29 -4.22
C THR A 21 20.53 -9.85 -3.68
N LEU A 22 19.47 -9.86 -4.49
CA LEU A 22 18.17 -10.40 -4.13
C LEU A 22 18.25 -11.92 -3.88
N ASP A 23 17.88 -12.39 -2.68
CA ASP A 23 17.69 -13.82 -2.40
C ASP A 23 16.29 -14.24 -2.89
N GLU A 24 16.19 -14.59 -4.17
CA GLU A 24 14.94 -15.02 -4.78
C GLU A 24 14.33 -16.24 -4.09
N ALA A 25 15.16 -17.18 -3.64
CA ALA A 25 14.67 -18.41 -3.01
C ALA A 25 13.99 -18.15 -1.67
N SER A 26 14.58 -17.31 -0.84
CA SER A 26 13.99 -16.91 0.44
C SER A 26 12.80 -15.98 0.25
N TYR A 27 12.84 -15.05 -0.74
CA TYR A 27 11.70 -14.21 -1.07
C TYR A 27 10.48 -15.01 -1.51
N ARG A 28 10.65 -16.01 -2.38
CA ARG A 28 9.57 -16.94 -2.79
C ARG A 28 8.95 -17.68 -1.60
N LYS A 29 9.78 -18.13 -0.65
CA LYS A 29 9.28 -18.78 0.59
C LYS A 29 8.44 -17.80 1.42
N LEU A 30 8.85 -16.54 1.51
CA LEU A 30 8.10 -15.51 2.24
C LEU A 30 6.72 -15.28 1.59
N VAL A 31 6.66 -15.14 0.26
CA VAL A 31 5.40 -15.00 -0.47
C VAL A 31 4.49 -16.20 -0.23
N ARG A 32 5.00 -17.44 -0.41
CA ARG A 32 4.22 -18.66 -0.17
C ARG A 32 3.72 -18.75 1.27
N ARG A 33 4.56 -18.43 2.25
CA ARG A 33 4.14 -18.40 3.66
C ARG A 33 2.90 -17.54 3.89
N CYS A 34 2.81 -16.39 3.25
CA CYS A 34 1.67 -15.50 3.38
C CYS A 34 0.44 -16.06 2.64
N THR A 35 0.61 -16.55 1.42
CA THR A 35 -0.51 -17.13 0.65
C THR A 35 -1.03 -18.42 1.24
N ASP A 36 -0.17 -19.30 1.77
CA ASP A 36 -0.55 -20.53 2.46
C ASP A 36 -1.30 -20.24 3.77
N ALA A 37 -1.03 -19.12 4.40
CA ALA A 37 -1.79 -18.65 5.56
C ALA A 37 -3.18 -18.06 5.19
N GLY A 38 -3.48 -17.90 3.90
CA GLY A 38 -4.76 -17.37 3.41
C GLY A 38 -4.74 -15.88 3.00
N MET A 39 -3.57 -15.23 2.99
CA MET A 39 -3.45 -13.84 2.54
C MET A 39 -3.74 -13.73 1.04
N GLN A 40 -4.79 -12.99 0.68
CA GLN A 40 -5.23 -12.80 -0.71
C GLN A 40 -4.78 -11.47 -1.32
N THR A 41 -4.20 -10.60 -0.51
CA THR A 41 -3.65 -9.31 -0.91
C THR A 41 -2.26 -9.17 -0.34
N LEU A 42 -1.30 -8.74 -1.16
CA LEU A 42 0.11 -8.58 -0.79
C LEU A 42 0.56 -7.17 -1.15
N PHE A 43 1.17 -6.46 -0.21
CA PHE A 43 1.84 -5.18 -0.48
C PHE A 43 3.35 -5.40 -0.50
N ILE A 44 3.97 -5.04 -1.60
CA ILE A 44 5.40 -5.21 -1.87
C ILE A 44 6.03 -3.86 -2.21
N LEU A 45 7.35 -3.78 -2.16
CA LEU A 45 8.09 -2.55 -2.47
C LEU A 45 7.68 -1.36 -1.59
N GLY A 46 7.31 -1.63 -0.33
CA GLY A 46 7.12 -0.60 0.69
C GLY A 46 8.42 -0.25 1.41
N TYR A 47 8.35 0.62 2.41
CA TYR A 47 9.49 0.90 3.31
C TYR A 47 9.95 -0.36 4.03
N THR A 48 9.04 -1.20 4.50
CA THR A 48 9.32 -2.51 5.09
C THR A 48 10.12 -3.41 4.14
N GLY A 49 9.86 -3.33 2.84
CA GLY A 49 10.56 -4.06 1.79
C GLY A 49 11.83 -3.37 1.27
N GLU A 50 12.29 -2.31 1.92
CA GLU A 50 13.54 -1.58 1.60
C GLU A 50 13.61 -1.01 0.18
N VAL A 51 12.45 -0.64 -0.38
CA VAL A 51 12.31 -0.20 -1.78
C VAL A 51 13.26 0.94 -2.19
N ARG A 52 13.64 1.82 -1.24
CA ARG A 52 14.55 2.94 -1.53
C ARG A 52 15.97 2.50 -1.87
N ALA A 53 16.40 1.34 -1.38
CA ALA A 53 17.71 0.76 -1.69
C ALA A 53 17.75 -0.02 -3.01
N MET A 54 16.57 -0.30 -3.62
CA MET A 54 16.45 -1.16 -4.78
C MET A 54 16.71 -0.42 -6.10
N LYS A 55 17.42 -1.09 -7.00
CA LYS A 55 17.54 -0.73 -8.41
C LYS A 55 16.22 -1.04 -9.15
N LYS A 56 16.07 -0.47 -10.34
CA LYS A 56 14.88 -0.66 -11.18
C LYS A 56 14.63 -2.13 -11.53
N GLU A 57 15.70 -2.84 -11.85
CA GLU A 57 15.67 -4.26 -12.22
C GLU A 57 15.24 -5.13 -11.04
N GLU A 58 15.69 -4.81 -9.83
CA GLU A 58 15.31 -5.51 -8.60
C GLU A 58 13.83 -5.28 -8.26
N ARG A 59 13.34 -4.04 -8.44
CA ARG A 59 11.90 -3.73 -8.27
C ARG A 59 11.03 -4.55 -9.22
N ARG A 60 11.40 -4.59 -10.51
CA ARG A 60 10.71 -5.44 -11.51
C ARG A 60 10.72 -6.90 -11.06
N ARG A 61 11.90 -7.40 -10.70
CA ARG A 61 12.07 -8.81 -10.34
C ARG A 61 11.24 -9.22 -9.11
N VAL A 62 11.16 -8.36 -8.10
CA VAL A 62 10.32 -8.58 -6.90
C VAL A 62 8.84 -8.71 -7.28
N ILE A 63 8.34 -7.88 -8.20
CA ILE A 63 6.94 -7.97 -8.64
C ILE A 63 6.70 -9.28 -9.41
N GLU A 64 7.59 -9.62 -10.34
CA GLU A 64 7.51 -10.86 -11.13
C GLU A 64 7.51 -12.10 -10.23
N LEU A 65 8.45 -12.18 -9.28
CA LEU A 65 8.53 -13.28 -8.31
C LEU A 65 7.25 -13.40 -7.48
N THR A 66 6.69 -12.26 -7.05
CA THR A 66 5.44 -12.26 -6.30
C THR A 66 4.29 -12.77 -7.15
N ARG A 67 4.18 -12.33 -8.40
CA ARG A 67 3.14 -12.80 -9.32
C ARG A 67 3.30 -14.28 -9.67
N GLU A 68 4.52 -14.77 -9.86
CA GLU A 68 4.80 -16.18 -10.11
C GLU A 68 4.32 -17.09 -8.96
N GLU A 69 4.53 -16.67 -7.69
CA GLU A 69 4.17 -17.46 -6.49
C GLU A 69 2.72 -17.23 -6.04
N ALA A 70 2.14 -16.07 -6.33
CA ALA A 70 0.82 -15.64 -5.85
C ALA A 70 -0.08 -15.20 -7.03
N LYS A 71 -0.35 -16.15 -7.96
CA LYS A 71 -1.05 -15.88 -9.23
C LYS A 71 -2.39 -15.17 -9.06
N ASP A 72 -3.15 -15.55 -8.05
CA ASP A 72 -4.50 -15.05 -7.78
C ASP A 72 -4.53 -13.93 -6.73
N ALA A 73 -3.40 -13.59 -6.12
CA ALA A 73 -3.35 -12.53 -5.12
C ALA A 73 -3.48 -11.14 -5.78
N LEU A 74 -4.09 -10.21 -5.05
CA LEU A 74 -4.02 -8.78 -5.37
C LEU A 74 -2.64 -8.26 -4.98
N ILE A 75 -1.86 -7.79 -5.94
CA ILE A 75 -0.51 -7.26 -5.70
C ILE A 75 -0.55 -5.74 -5.73
N ILE A 76 -0.21 -5.13 -4.60
CA ILE A 76 -0.01 -3.69 -4.47
C ILE A 76 1.48 -3.41 -4.51
N ALA A 77 1.97 -2.65 -5.48
CA ALA A 77 3.39 -2.30 -5.61
C ALA A 77 3.66 -0.87 -5.16
N GLY A 78 4.61 -0.67 -4.27
CA GLY A 78 5.07 0.66 -3.86
C GLY A 78 5.86 1.35 -4.98
N CYS A 79 5.37 2.53 -5.41
CA CYS A 79 5.97 3.36 -6.45
C CYS A 79 6.38 4.70 -5.84
N LEU A 80 7.50 4.69 -5.10
CA LEU A 80 8.04 5.85 -4.40
C LEU A 80 9.02 6.60 -5.31
N GLY A 81 9.02 7.93 -5.24
CA GLY A 81 9.97 8.74 -6.01
C GLY A 81 9.89 10.22 -5.62
N ASP A 82 10.97 10.95 -5.85
CA ASP A 82 11.08 12.36 -5.50
C ASP A 82 10.56 13.32 -6.58
N SER A 83 10.10 12.78 -7.71
CA SER A 83 9.44 13.53 -8.77
C SER A 83 8.32 12.73 -9.41
N SER A 84 7.36 13.42 -10.03
CA SER A 84 6.27 12.78 -10.78
C SER A 84 6.79 11.84 -11.87
N ASP A 85 7.86 12.20 -12.57
CA ASP A 85 8.43 11.40 -13.67
C ASP A 85 9.02 10.08 -13.15
N ILE A 86 9.71 10.11 -12.00
CA ILE A 86 10.24 8.90 -11.34
C ILE A 86 9.09 8.01 -10.85
N ILE A 87 8.06 8.61 -10.26
CA ILE A 87 6.87 7.87 -9.81
C ILE A 87 6.19 7.19 -11.02
N GLU A 88 5.99 7.92 -12.12
CA GLU A 88 5.39 7.40 -13.35
C GLU A 88 6.22 6.24 -13.94
N GLU A 89 7.55 6.36 -13.95
CA GLU A 89 8.45 5.27 -14.39
C GLU A 89 8.29 4.02 -13.52
N HIS A 90 8.24 4.18 -12.19
CA HIS A 90 8.02 3.05 -11.27
C HIS A 90 6.63 2.42 -11.45
N CYS A 91 5.60 3.24 -11.70
CA CYS A 91 4.26 2.74 -11.99
C CYS A 91 4.19 1.96 -13.31
N GLU A 92 4.93 2.39 -14.35
CA GLU A 92 5.00 1.66 -15.60
C GLU A 92 5.68 0.30 -15.42
N VAL A 93 6.81 0.25 -14.67
CA VAL A 93 7.47 -1.01 -14.30
C VAL A 93 6.51 -1.93 -13.54
N ALA A 94 5.73 -1.38 -12.61
CA ALA A 94 4.77 -2.16 -11.83
C ALA A 94 3.67 -2.74 -12.71
N TYR A 95 3.14 -1.96 -13.64
CA TYR A 95 2.14 -2.41 -14.61
C TYR A 95 2.66 -3.55 -15.50
N GLU A 96 3.84 -3.36 -16.11
CA GLU A 96 4.46 -4.35 -17.00
C GLU A 96 4.83 -5.66 -16.28
N ALA A 97 5.26 -5.57 -15.02
CA ALA A 97 5.65 -6.72 -14.20
C ALA A 97 4.44 -7.47 -13.57
N GLY A 98 3.23 -6.95 -13.71
CA GLY A 98 2.00 -7.63 -13.33
C GLY A 98 1.46 -7.27 -11.93
N ALA A 99 1.72 -6.08 -11.42
CA ALA A 99 1.00 -5.54 -10.26
C ALA A 99 -0.46 -5.19 -10.63
N ASP A 100 -1.36 -5.20 -9.65
CA ASP A 100 -2.78 -4.88 -9.84
C ASP A 100 -3.11 -3.45 -9.38
N MET A 101 -2.33 -2.90 -8.47
CA MET A 101 -2.49 -1.57 -7.88
C MET A 101 -1.12 -1.00 -7.55
N VAL A 102 -0.98 0.31 -7.60
CA VAL A 102 0.21 1.01 -7.13
C VAL A 102 -0.07 1.79 -5.85
N LEU A 103 0.90 1.78 -4.94
CA LEU A 103 0.86 2.62 -3.74
C LEU A 103 1.87 3.75 -3.92
N ILE A 104 1.40 4.99 -3.78
CA ILE A 104 2.19 6.19 -4.03
C ILE A 104 2.18 7.07 -2.78
N THR A 105 3.38 7.47 -2.32
CA THR A 105 3.55 8.55 -1.36
C THR A 105 3.64 9.89 -2.09
N PRO A 106 3.25 11.00 -1.47
CA PRO A 106 3.78 12.30 -1.85
C PRO A 106 5.31 12.26 -1.86
N THR A 107 5.95 13.18 -2.58
CA THR A 107 7.42 13.24 -2.62
C THR A 107 8.01 13.38 -1.21
N ASP A 108 9.12 12.71 -0.92
CA ASP A 108 9.66 12.64 0.43
C ASP A 108 10.60 13.79 0.78
N PHE A 109 11.21 14.42 -0.22
CA PHE A 109 12.25 15.42 -0.01
C PHE A 109 11.73 16.86 -0.11
N PHE A 110 10.89 17.16 -1.11
CA PHE A 110 10.38 18.53 -1.33
C PHE A 110 9.06 18.75 -0.61
N HIS A 111 8.94 19.87 0.10
CA HIS A 111 7.68 20.31 0.67
C HIS A 111 6.76 20.84 -0.43
N LEU A 112 5.71 20.11 -0.72
CA LEU A 112 4.63 20.56 -1.59
C LEU A 112 3.60 21.33 -0.76
N ASN A 113 3.05 22.42 -1.29
CA ASN A 113 1.85 22.98 -0.71
C ASN A 113 0.61 22.18 -1.12
N ASP A 114 -0.55 22.50 -0.57
CA ASP A 114 -1.80 21.76 -0.80
C ASP A 114 -2.19 21.70 -2.29
N GLU A 115 -1.96 22.76 -3.05
CA GLU A 115 -2.27 22.84 -4.50
C GLU A 115 -1.31 21.97 -5.32
N GLU A 116 -0.02 22.02 -5.02
CA GLU A 116 1.00 21.19 -5.66
C GLU A 116 0.78 19.70 -5.37
N LEU A 117 0.42 19.38 -4.12
CA LEU A 117 0.11 18.02 -3.69
C LEU A 117 -1.12 17.46 -4.43
N GLU A 118 -2.19 18.24 -4.52
CA GLU A 118 -3.38 17.86 -5.30
C GLU A 118 -3.04 17.74 -6.78
N GLY A 119 -2.27 18.70 -7.34
CA GLY A 119 -1.80 18.68 -8.72
C GLY A 119 -1.00 17.44 -9.09
N LEU A 120 -0.13 16.97 -8.19
CA LEU A 120 0.61 15.71 -8.35
C LEU A 120 -0.35 14.53 -8.58
N PHE A 121 -1.31 14.31 -7.68
CA PHE A 121 -2.23 13.19 -7.80
C PHE A 121 -3.22 13.34 -8.96
N VAL A 122 -3.62 14.55 -9.32
CA VAL A 122 -4.42 14.81 -10.53
C VAL A 122 -3.64 14.43 -11.79
N ARG A 123 -2.32 14.73 -11.85
CA ARG A 123 -1.44 14.29 -12.95
C ARG A 123 -1.35 12.76 -12.97
N LEU A 124 -1.02 12.12 -11.86
CA LEU A 124 -0.86 10.67 -11.75
C LEU A 124 -2.16 9.92 -12.11
N ASN A 125 -3.32 10.47 -11.75
CA ASN A 125 -4.61 9.92 -12.16
C ASN A 125 -4.78 9.85 -13.70
N LYS A 126 -4.14 10.74 -14.45
CA LYS A 126 -4.19 10.76 -15.92
C LYS A 126 -3.16 9.84 -16.56
N THR A 127 -1.97 9.75 -16.00
CA THR A 127 -0.81 9.10 -16.62
C THR A 127 -0.60 7.65 -16.18
N VAL A 128 -0.91 7.32 -14.92
CA VAL A 128 -0.74 5.97 -14.39
C VAL A 128 -1.82 5.02 -14.92
N LYS A 129 -1.45 3.80 -15.32
CA LYS A 129 -2.36 2.80 -15.90
C LYS A 129 -3.16 2.03 -14.84
N LEU A 130 -2.55 1.82 -13.67
CA LEU A 130 -3.14 1.04 -12.57
C LEU A 130 -3.96 1.93 -11.62
N PRO A 131 -4.89 1.35 -10.86
CA PRO A 131 -5.49 1.99 -9.69
C PRO A 131 -4.44 2.43 -8.69
N ILE A 132 -4.69 3.56 -8.04
CA ILE A 132 -3.76 4.22 -7.12
C ILE A 132 -4.29 4.13 -5.69
N MET A 133 -3.44 3.67 -4.78
CA MET A 133 -3.57 3.83 -3.33
C MET A 133 -2.64 4.96 -2.89
N ILE A 134 -3.17 6.03 -2.31
CA ILE A 134 -2.35 7.07 -1.68
C ILE A 134 -1.77 6.52 -0.38
N TYR A 135 -0.50 6.80 -0.10
CA TYR A 135 0.09 6.47 1.20
C TYR A 135 0.35 7.74 2.02
N ASN A 136 -0.35 7.85 3.12
CA ASN A 136 -0.27 8.96 4.05
C ASN A 136 0.36 8.46 5.35
N CYS A 137 1.57 8.86 5.65
CA CYS A 137 2.27 8.49 6.87
C CYS A 137 2.99 9.69 7.51
N PRO A 138 3.27 9.65 8.82
CA PRO A 138 3.88 10.77 9.54
C PRO A 138 5.30 11.09 9.08
N GLU A 139 6.03 10.08 8.61
CA GLU A 139 7.40 10.19 8.12
C GLU A 139 7.47 10.96 6.80
N ASN A 140 6.38 10.99 6.05
CA ASN A 140 6.27 11.82 4.85
C ASN A 140 6.14 13.28 5.28
N GLN A 141 6.96 14.13 4.74
CA GLN A 141 6.93 15.56 5.03
C GLN A 141 5.62 16.24 4.59
N HIS A 142 4.78 15.53 3.83
CA HIS A 142 3.54 16.01 3.27
C HIS A 142 2.37 15.13 3.66
N TYR A 143 1.59 15.63 4.58
CA TYR A 143 0.34 14.99 4.97
C TYR A 143 -0.79 15.45 4.05
N VAL A 144 -1.36 14.51 3.30
CA VAL A 144 -2.56 14.76 2.50
C VAL A 144 -3.74 14.90 3.46
N ASN A 145 -4.22 16.12 3.67
CA ASN A 145 -5.30 16.38 4.62
C ASN A 145 -6.67 15.88 4.12
N GLU A 146 -7.63 15.81 5.01
CA GLU A 146 -8.97 15.27 4.74
C GLU A 146 -9.73 16.02 3.62
N LYS A 147 -9.48 17.31 3.44
CA LYS A 147 -10.13 18.11 2.38
C LYS A 147 -9.59 17.76 1.00
N ILE A 148 -8.28 17.59 0.88
CA ILE A 148 -7.63 17.16 -0.36
C ILE A 148 -8.06 15.73 -0.68
N LEU A 149 -8.01 14.82 0.32
CA LEU A 149 -8.43 13.42 0.14
C LEU A 149 -9.87 13.31 -0.34
N ALA A 150 -10.80 14.10 0.19
CA ALA A 150 -12.19 14.10 -0.26
C ALA A 150 -12.36 14.55 -1.72
N ARG A 151 -11.46 15.38 -2.26
CA ARG A 151 -11.44 15.72 -3.68
C ARG A 151 -10.78 14.64 -4.53
N LEU A 152 -9.64 14.12 -4.08
CA LEU A 152 -8.89 13.07 -4.77
C LEU A 152 -9.68 11.75 -4.86
N ALA A 153 -10.45 11.40 -3.83
CA ALA A 153 -11.30 10.20 -3.83
C ALA A 153 -12.39 10.17 -4.92
N LYS A 154 -12.65 11.32 -5.57
CA LYS A 154 -13.58 11.42 -6.72
C LYS A 154 -12.94 11.12 -8.06
N LEU A 155 -11.62 10.96 -8.10
CA LEU A 155 -10.88 10.62 -9.31
C LEU A 155 -10.89 9.11 -9.54
N ASP A 156 -11.10 8.69 -10.79
CA ASP A 156 -11.39 7.28 -11.14
C ASP A 156 -10.31 6.29 -10.77
N LYS A 157 -9.04 6.67 -10.82
CA LYS A 157 -7.94 5.75 -10.50
C LYS A 157 -7.49 5.85 -9.05
N ILE A 158 -7.82 6.92 -8.34
CA ILE A 158 -7.51 7.05 -6.91
C ILE A 158 -8.60 6.32 -6.13
N GLN A 159 -8.34 5.08 -5.76
CA GLN A 159 -9.34 4.17 -5.22
C GLN A 159 -9.09 3.77 -3.76
N ALA A 160 -7.93 4.09 -3.22
CA ALA A 160 -7.62 3.72 -1.84
C ALA A 160 -6.65 4.70 -1.16
N LEU A 161 -6.66 4.64 0.17
CA LEU A 161 -5.71 5.32 1.06
C LEU A 161 -5.15 4.32 2.05
N LYS A 162 -3.83 4.24 2.15
CA LYS A 162 -3.15 3.67 3.32
C LYS A 162 -2.85 4.80 4.30
N GLN A 163 -3.43 4.73 5.49
CA GLN A 163 -3.32 5.75 6.53
C GLN A 163 -2.53 5.21 7.72
N SER A 164 -1.28 5.66 7.90
CA SER A 164 -0.44 5.30 9.04
C SER A 164 -0.34 6.47 10.00
N THR A 165 -1.41 6.77 10.72
CA THR A 165 -1.45 7.85 11.71
C THR A 165 -2.44 7.54 12.81
N THR A 166 -2.57 8.47 13.78
CA THR A 166 -3.44 8.32 14.94
C THR A 166 -4.93 8.17 14.59
N THR A 167 -5.66 7.47 15.43
CA THR A 167 -7.11 7.26 15.37
C THR A 167 -7.90 8.55 15.13
N VAL A 168 -7.48 9.68 15.75
CA VAL A 168 -8.13 10.99 15.56
C VAL A 168 -8.06 11.45 14.10
N LYS A 169 -6.94 11.27 13.43
CA LYS A 169 -6.78 11.60 12.00
C LYS A 169 -7.56 10.65 11.11
N ILE A 170 -7.56 9.36 11.44
CA ILE A 170 -8.40 8.33 10.78
C ILE A 170 -9.87 8.77 10.81
N GLN A 171 -10.38 9.14 11.99
CA GLN A 171 -11.78 9.59 12.15
C GLN A 171 -12.10 10.82 11.30
N LYS A 172 -11.21 11.82 11.27
CA LYS A 172 -11.42 13.04 10.45
C LYS A 172 -11.54 12.71 8.96
N ILE A 173 -10.72 11.79 8.46
CA ILE A 173 -10.76 11.36 7.07
C ILE A 173 -12.06 10.59 6.79
N LEU A 174 -12.45 9.64 7.65
CA LEU A 174 -13.68 8.89 7.49
C LEU A 174 -14.93 9.80 7.44
N LEU A 175 -14.93 10.88 8.23
CA LEU A 175 -16.02 11.87 8.24
C LEU A 175 -16.03 12.76 6.98
N ALA A 176 -14.89 12.94 6.34
CA ALA A 176 -14.76 13.78 5.13
C ALA A 176 -15.04 13.02 3.83
N LEU A 177 -14.88 11.69 3.84
CA LEU A 177 -15.14 10.84 2.67
C LEU A 177 -16.66 10.61 2.49
N ASP A 178 -17.14 10.72 1.24
CA ASP A 178 -18.50 10.30 0.91
C ASP A 178 -18.56 8.77 0.81
N LYS A 179 -19.52 8.13 1.49
CA LYS A 179 -19.73 6.67 1.42
C LYS A 179 -20.09 6.17 0.02
N LYS A 180 -20.44 7.08 -0.90
CA LYS A 180 -20.73 6.75 -2.30
C LYS A 180 -19.48 6.72 -3.18
N ASP A 181 -18.37 7.27 -2.69
CA ASP A 181 -17.13 7.23 -3.43
C ASP A 181 -16.63 5.78 -3.52
N ASN A 182 -16.15 5.39 -4.70
CA ASN A 182 -15.51 4.09 -4.92
C ASN A 182 -14.08 4.12 -4.36
N PHE A 183 -13.99 4.31 -3.04
CA PHE A 183 -12.75 4.59 -2.32
C PHE A 183 -12.74 3.86 -0.97
N ILE A 184 -11.60 3.23 -0.64
CA ILE A 184 -11.41 2.54 0.63
C ILE A 184 -10.20 3.09 1.39
N MET A 185 -10.35 3.27 2.70
CA MET A 185 -9.23 3.55 3.57
C MET A 185 -8.81 2.30 4.30
N VAL A 186 -7.51 2.02 4.30
CA VAL A 186 -6.88 0.96 5.09
C VAL A 186 -5.94 1.59 6.13
N SER A 187 -5.88 1.02 7.33
CA SER A 187 -4.90 1.42 8.35
C SER A 187 -3.55 0.76 8.07
N GLY A 188 -2.48 1.51 8.23
CA GLY A 188 -1.11 1.02 8.04
C GLY A 188 -0.26 1.11 9.30
N ASP A 189 -0.88 1.22 10.47
CA ASP A 189 -0.21 1.27 11.77
C ASP A 189 -0.75 0.13 12.65
N GLU A 190 0.14 -0.78 13.06
CA GLU A 190 -0.20 -1.94 13.88
C GLU A 190 -0.70 -1.56 15.28
N PHE A 191 -0.25 -0.44 15.84
CA PHE A 191 -0.68 0.05 17.16
C PHE A 191 -2.08 0.64 17.13
N GLU A 192 -2.51 1.14 15.96
CA GLU A 192 -3.85 1.71 15.74
C GLU A 192 -4.85 0.67 15.18
N PHE A 193 -4.46 -0.61 15.10
CA PHE A 193 -5.29 -1.67 14.51
C PHE A 193 -6.67 -1.76 15.17
N PHE A 194 -6.72 -2.04 16.47
CA PHE A 194 -7.99 -2.21 17.19
C PHE A 194 -8.82 -0.92 17.22
N PRO A 195 -8.26 0.26 17.59
CA PRO A 195 -9.01 1.52 17.50
C PRO A 195 -9.54 1.82 16.10
N ALA A 196 -8.77 1.53 15.04
CA ALA A 196 -9.21 1.75 13.67
C ALA A 196 -10.39 0.83 13.27
N MET A 197 -10.37 -0.44 13.71
CA MET A 197 -11.53 -1.34 13.54
C MET A 197 -12.79 -0.79 14.22
N CYS A 198 -12.67 -0.29 15.44
CA CYS A 198 -13.79 0.33 16.17
C CYS A 198 -14.37 1.56 15.45
N LEU A 199 -13.58 2.25 14.64
CA LEU A 199 -14.03 3.35 13.77
C LEU A 199 -14.63 2.88 12.44
N GLY A 200 -14.62 1.57 12.16
CA GLY A 200 -15.17 0.99 10.94
C GLY A 200 -14.17 0.88 9.78
N VAL A 201 -12.85 0.95 10.04
CA VAL A 201 -11.84 0.61 9.03
C VAL A 201 -11.87 -0.91 8.80
N GLU A 202 -11.97 -1.32 7.56
CA GLU A 202 -12.16 -2.74 7.20
C GLU A 202 -10.89 -3.41 6.65
N GLY A 203 -9.84 -2.64 6.33
CA GLY A 203 -8.60 -3.12 5.75
C GLY A 203 -7.38 -2.63 6.51
N PHE A 204 -6.32 -3.45 6.51
CA PHE A 204 -5.11 -3.18 7.28
C PHE A 204 -3.87 -3.65 6.52
N ILE A 205 -2.82 -2.82 6.49
CA ILE A 205 -1.51 -3.20 5.95
C ILE A 205 -0.52 -3.28 7.09
N MET A 206 -0.01 -4.48 7.38
CA MET A 206 0.83 -4.78 8.53
C MET A 206 2.24 -5.18 8.12
N GLY A 207 3.24 -4.52 8.67
CA GLY A 207 4.66 -4.83 8.45
C GLY A 207 5.12 -6.04 9.28
N GLY A 208 5.30 -5.86 10.57
CA GLY A 208 5.81 -6.88 11.49
C GLY A 208 4.91 -8.11 11.58
N PRO A 209 3.71 -8.00 12.15
CA PRO A 209 2.81 -9.13 12.34
C PRO A 209 2.43 -9.84 11.04
N GLY A 210 2.21 -9.08 9.95
CA GLY A 210 1.85 -9.64 8.65
C GLY A 210 2.91 -10.59 8.07
N ASN A 211 4.20 -10.34 8.35
CA ASN A 211 5.30 -11.22 7.92
C ASN A 211 5.56 -12.38 8.90
N ILE A 212 5.39 -12.16 10.20
CA ILE A 212 5.78 -13.13 11.24
C ILE A 212 4.65 -14.10 11.54
N THR A 213 3.42 -13.61 11.67
CA THR A 213 2.25 -14.38 12.10
C THR A 213 1.03 -14.14 11.20
N PRO A 214 1.14 -14.33 9.86
CA PRO A 214 0.08 -13.96 8.93
C PRO A 214 -1.27 -14.64 9.25
N LYS A 215 -1.25 -15.90 9.65
CA LYS A 215 -2.46 -16.65 10.03
C LYS A 215 -3.18 -16.02 11.23
N TRP A 216 -2.46 -15.70 12.30
CA TRP A 216 -3.04 -15.09 13.49
C TRP A 216 -3.64 -13.70 13.21
N CYS A 217 -3.02 -12.95 12.31
CA CYS A 217 -3.57 -11.66 11.89
C CYS A 217 -4.95 -11.83 11.24
N LEU A 218 -5.12 -12.82 10.36
CA LEU A 218 -6.41 -13.11 9.73
C LEU A 218 -7.44 -13.59 10.75
N GLU A 219 -7.08 -14.57 11.60
CA GLU A 219 -7.94 -15.08 12.68
C GLU A 219 -8.43 -13.94 13.58
N MET A 220 -7.54 -13.04 14.00
CA MET A 220 -7.90 -11.89 14.82
C MET A 220 -8.94 -10.97 14.14
N LEU A 221 -8.81 -10.74 12.83
CA LEU A 221 -9.77 -9.94 12.07
C LEU A 221 -11.14 -10.67 11.95
N GLU A 222 -11.10 -11.97 11.73
CA GLU A 222 -12.30 -12.81 11.65
C GLU A 222 -13.05 -12.87 12.99
N ASP A 223 -12.32 -13.07 14.09
CA ASP A 223 -12.89 -13.07 15.45
C ASP A 223 -13.55 -11.72 15.78
N TYR A 224 -12.89 -10.62 15.45
CA TYR A 224 -13.50 -9.29 15.64
C TYR A 224 -14.79 -9.11 14.83
N ARG A 225 -14.86 -9.62 13.61
CA ARG A 225 -16.06 -9.53 12.76
C ARG A 225 -17.20 -10.42 13.22
N ALA A 226 -16.85 -11.49 13.88
CA ALA A 226 -17.84 -12.43 14.44
C ALA A 226 -18.50 -11.90 15.75
N GLY A 227 -17.89 -10.95 16.46
CA GLY A 227 -18.37 -10.30 17.67
C GLY A 227 -17.69 -10.80 18.91
#